data_de55f15ab5ce88d71ceb22deb5effa49
#
_entry.id   de55f15ab5ce88d71ceb22deb5effa49
#
_cell.length_a   1.000
_cell.length_b   1.000
_cell.length_c   1.000
_cell.angle_alpha   90.00
_cell.angle_beta   90.00
_cell.angle_gamma   90.00
#
_symmetry.space_group_name_H-M   'P 1'
#
loop_
_entity.id
_entity.type
_entity.pdbx_description
1 polymer ?
#
loop_
_entity_poly.entity_id
_entity_poly.type
_entity_poly.pdbx_seq_one_letter_code
_entity_poly.pdbx_strand_id
1 'polypeptide(L)'
;MSEKAKELQKKLFNKKENGVDFMSDEELKVCDDFCEGYKKFLFENKTEREFAASALKLAQEHGFSEFDKFGKALEPGDKVYYFNREKAIILAVKGKRPICDGVRISAAHIDSPRLDLKQCPVYEDGNLGFFKTHYYGGIKKYQWTAIPLSLHGRICKNDGTYVDVKVGEDPADPKFCITDILPHLGAEQMSRKANEIVKGEELNVVIGSRPFKDDEVSEKIKLNLLNILFEKYGIVERDFLSAELELVPAFSVDDIGFDRSLIGGYGHDDRVCSYPALQAILDIDEVPEYTALTVLTDKEETGSDGNTGLNSSYLKYFVEDLARLEGYEGRDVLSNSKCLSADVNAAFDPTWSTPFEKNNSSFINEGVCVTKFTGARGKGGTSDASAEYVSFVKNLLESNGVLWQSGELGKVDAGGGGTVAMYIANLNVDVIDVGVPVLSMHSPYEIVSKIDTYMAYKAFKVFFTK
;
A
#
# COMPACT_ATOMS: atom_id res chain seq x y z
N MET A 1 -16.62 -15.44 41.63
CA MET A 1 -17.65 -14.89 40.67
C MET A 1 -18.74 -15.96 40.56
N SER A 2 -20.02 -15.60 40.65
CA SER A 2 -21.11 -16.59 40.52
C SER A 2 -21.16 -17.13 39.10
N GLU A 3 -21.59 -18.36 38.91
CA GLU A 3 -21.73 -19.00 37.59
C GLU A 3 -22.63 -18.17 36.66
N LYS A 4 -23.74 -17.64 37.20
CA LYS A 4 -24.63 -16.71 36.50
C LYS A 4 -23.92 -15.45 36.01
N ALA A 5 -22.97 -14.89 36.75
CA ALA A 5 -22.22 -13.70 36.33
C ALA A 5 -21.25 -14.02 35.16
N LYS A 6 -20.63 -15.21 35.20
CA LYS A 6 -19.78 -15.68 34.07
C LYS A 6 -20.59 -15.92 32.80
N GLU A 7 -21.77 -16.54 32.93
CA GLU A 7 -22.66 -16.73 31.77
C GLU A 7 -23.16 -15.41 31.18
N LEU A 8 -23.55 -14.44 32.02
CA LEU A 8 -23.96 -13.10 31.57
C LEU A 8 -22.79 -12.39 30.90
N GLN A 9 -21.59 -12.45 31.44
CA GLN A 9 -20.39 -11.86 30.85
C GLN A 9 -20.11 -12.47 29.48
N LYS A 10 -20.16 -13.79 29.37
CA LYS A 10 -19.96 -14.50 28.09
C LYS A 10 -21.00 -14.12 27.04
N LYS A 11 -22.25 -13.84 27.47
CA LYS A 11 -23.35 -13.48 26.58
C LYS A 11 -23.38 -12.01 26.16
N LEU A 12 -22.97 -11.10 27.05
CA LEU A 12 -23.20 -9.65 26.91
C LEU A 12 -21.94 -8.89 26.48
N PHE A 13 -20.73 -9.39 26.77
CA PHE A 13 -19.50 -8.69 26.45
C PHE A 13 -19.03 -9.05 25.07
N ASN A 14 -18.57 -8.03 24.34
CA ASN A 14 -17.77 -8.27 23.13
C ASN A 14 -16.42 -8.85 23.57
N LYS A 15 -16.13 -10.07 23.14
CA LYS A 15 -14.89 -10.77 23.48
C LYS A 15 -13.87 -10.46 22.39
N LYS A 16 -12.79 -9.81 22.79
CA LYS A 16 -11.59 -9.74 21.95
C LYS A 16 -10.85 -11.07 22.05
N GLU A 17 -10.43 -11.61 20.92
CA GLU A 17 -9.82 -12.94 20.83
C GLU A 17 -8.46 -12.80 20.13
N ASN A 18 -7.42 -13.43 20.71
CA ASN A 18 -6.12 -13.50 20.05
C ASN A 18 -6.17 -14.57 18.94
N GLY A 19 -5.58 -14.28 17.81
CA GLY A 19 -5.61 -15.19 16.66
C GLY A 19 -4.95 -16.54 16.91
N VAL A 20 -3.96 -16.61 17.80
CA VAL A 20 -3.35 -17.90 18.19
C VAL A 20 -4.36 -18.80 18.93
N ASP A 21 -5.26 -18.21 19.72
CA ASP A 21 -6.34 -18.97 20.39
C ASP A 21 -7.51 -19.30 19.44
N PHE A 22 -7.64 -18.53 18.37
CA PHE A 22 -8.72 -18.67 17.40
C PHE A 22 -8.42 -19.69 16.30
N MET A 23 -7.16 -19.80 15.87
CA MET A 23 -6.73 -20.67 14.77
C MET A 23 -6.24 -22.03 15.28
N SER A 24 -6.40 -23.07 14.47
CA SER A 24 -5.75 -24.36 14.71
C SER A 24 -4.24 -24.30 14.36
N ASP A 25 -3.45 -25.26 14.87
CA ASP A 25 -2.02 -25.37 14.55
C ASP A 25 -1.79 -25.55 13.03
N GLU A 26 -2.69 -26.27 12.34
CA GLU A 26 -2.65 -26.43 10.88
C GLU A 26 -2.90 -25.09 10.16
N GLU A 27 -3.87 -24.31 10.63
CA GLU A 27 -4.20 -23.03 10.05
C GLU A 27 -3.09 -21.99 10.31
N LEU A 28 -2.46 -22.01 11.48
CA LEU A 28 -1.28 -21.18 11.77
C LEU A 28 -0.12 -21.49 10.81
N LYS A 29 0.08 -22.75 10.45
CA LYS A 29 1.10 -23.12 9.46
C LYS A 29 0.75 -22.59 8.06
N VAL A 30 -0.50 -22.67 7.64
CA VAL A 30 -0.95 -22.08 6.36
C VAL A 30 -0.78 -20.55 6.38
N CYS A 31 -1.03 -19.91 7.51
CA CYS A 31 -0.78 -18.49 7.73
C CYS A 31 0.71 -18.14 7.55
N ASP A 32 1.60 -18.91 8.16
CA ASP A 32 3.05 -18.73 8.03
C ASP A 32 3.50 -18.90 6.56
N ASP A 33 3.04 -19.94 5.88
CA ASP A 33 3.37 -20.21 4.47
C ASP A 33 2.86 -19.08 3.55
N PHE A 34 1.65 -18.55 3.77
CA PHE A 34 1.11 -17.38 3.07
C PHE A 34 1.99 -16.15 3.27
N CYS A 35 2.42 -15.92 4.51
CA CYS A 35 3.25 -14.77 4.86
C CYS A 35 4.67 -14.85 4.28
N GLU A 36 5.24 -16.05 4.05
CA GLU A 36 6.50 -16.17 3.30
C GLU A 36 6.35 -15.67 1.86
N GLY A 37 5.21 -15.97 1.21
CA GLY A 37 4.87 -15.41 -0.11
C GLY A 37 4.76 -13.88 -0.07
N TYR A 38 4.09 -13.34 0.95
CA TYR A 38 3.96 -11.89 1.14
C TYR A 38 5.32 -11.21 1.38
N LYS A 39 6.17 -11.74 2.25
CA LYS A 39 7.51 -11.19 2.52
C LYS A 39 8.35 -11.08 1.25
N LYS A 40 8.34 -12.14 0.43
CA LYS A 40 9.03 -12.15 -0.85
C LYS A 40 8.47 -11.08 -1.79
N PHE A 41 7.15 -11.02 -1.92
CA PHE A 41 6.49 -10.07 -2.81
C PHE A 41 6.77 -8.62 -2.39
N LEU A 42 6.70 -8.32 -1.09
CA LEU A 42 6.98 -6.98 -0.54
C LEU A 42 8.43 -6.55 -0.79
N PHE A 43 9.39 -7.46 -0.63
CA PHE A 43 10.80 -7.19 -0.90
C PHE A 43 11.07 -6.91 -2.39
N GLU A 44 10.43 -7.65 -3.28
CA GLU A 44 10.66 -7.55 -4.72
C GLU A 44 9.97 -6.33 -5.35
N ASN A 45 8.94 -5.76 -4.69
CA ASN A 45 8.05 -4.73 -5.26
C ASN A 45 7.94 -3.51 -4.32
N LYS A 46 8.94 -2.64 -4.34
CA LYS A 46 9.02 -1.47 -3.45
C LYS A 46 8.34 -0.21 -3.98
N THR A 47 7.95 -0.19 -5.25
CA THR A 47 7.27 0.94 -5.88
C THR A 47 5.92 0.51 -6.47
N GLU A 48 5.01 1.48 -6.70
CA GLU A 48 3.71 1.21 -7.30
C GLU A 48 3.83 0.59 -8.70
N ARG A 49 4.85 1.00 -9.46
CA ARG A 49 5.10 0.46 -10.80
C ARG A 49 5.54 -1.00 -10.76
N GLU A 50 6.44 -1.34 -9.83
CA GLU A 50 6.89 -2.72 -9.62
C GLU A 50 5.74 -3.61 -9.15
N PHE A 51 4.93 -3.12 -8.20
CA PHE A 51 3.76 -3.84 -7.71
C PHE A 51 2.76 -4.10 -8.84
N ALA A 52 2.39 -3.07 -9.60
CA ALA A 52 1.43 -3.18 -10.69
C ALA A 52 1.92 -4.14 -11.78
N ALA A 53 3.20 -4.11 -12.12
CA ALA A 53 3.80 -5.04 -13.09
C ALA A 53 3.79 -6.50 -12.59
N SER A 54 4.11 -6.72 -11.31
CA SER A 54 4.06 -8.06 -10.71
C SER A 54 2.62 -8.57 -10.57
N ALA A 55 1.67 -7.70 -10.22
CA ALA A 55 0.25 -8.05 -10.18
C ALA A 55 -0.28 -8.43 -11.56
N LEU A 56 0.11 -7.70 -12.62
CA LEU A 56 -0.23 -8.05 -14.00
C LEU A 56 0.32 -9.42 -14.40
N LYS A 57 1.60 -9.68 -14.09
CA LYS A 57 2.22 -10.98 -14.37
C LYS A 57 1.48 -12.12 -13.69
N LEU A 58 1.21 -12.01 -12.38
CA LEU A 58 0.45 -13.00 -11.64
C LEU A 58 -0.96 -13.19 -12.20
N ALA A 59 -1.65 -12.10 -12.57
CA ALA A 59 -2.97 -12.18 -13.18
C ALA A 59 -2.92 -12.98 -14.50
N GLN A 60 -1.96 -12.72 -15.37
CA GLN A 60 -1.79 -13.45 -16.63
C GLN A 60 -1.49 -14.94 -16.39
N GLU A 61 -0.67 -15.27 -15.39
CA GLU A 61 -0.38 -16.65 -14.99
C GLU A 61 -1.64 -17.38 -14.46
N HIS A 62 -2.63 -16.64 -13.90
CA HIS A 62 -3.92 -17.15 -13.43
C HIS A 62 -5.06 -17.04 -14.47
N GLY A 63 -4.70 -16.79 -15.74
CA GLY A 63 -5.64 -16.82 -16.86
C GLY A 63 -6.44 -15.54 -17.08
N PHE A 64 -6.03 -14.42 -16.49
CA PHE A 64 -6.62 -13.12 -16.81
C PHE A 64 -6.12 -12.62 -18.16
N SER A 65 -7.03 -12.08 -18.98
CA SER A 65 -6.75 -11.43 -20.25
C SER A 65 -7.04 -9.93 -20.20
N GLU A 66 -6.45 -9.17 -21.09
CA GLU A 66 -6.74 -7.74 -21.17
C GLU A 66 -8.21 -7.48 -21.52
N PHE A 67 -8.84 -6.55 -20.81
CA PHE A 67 -10.23 -6.20 -21.00
C PHE A 67 -10.46 -5.48 -22.35
N ASP A 68 -11.24 -6.10 -23.22
CA ASP A 68 -11.68 -5.47 -24.48
C ASP A 68 -13.04 -4.78 -24.30
N LYS A 69 -13.02 -3.48 -24.09
CA LYS A 69 -14.23 -2.65 -23.93
C LYS A 69 -15.15 -2.59 -25.16
N PHE A 70 -14.69 -3.04 -26.32
CA PHE A 70 -15.45 -3.13 -27.57
C PHE A 70 -15.79 -4.58 -27.94
N GLY A 71 -15.40 -5.53 -27.08
CA GLY A 71 -15.60 -6.94 -27.25
C GLY A 71 -17.04 -7.39 -26.98
N LYS A 72 -17.18 -8.66 -26.64
CA LYS A 72 -18.47 -9.27 -26.22
C LYS A 72 -18.66 -9.09 -24.73
N ALA A 73 -19.90 -9.23 -24.27
CA ALA A 73 -20.19 -9.40 -22.84
C ALA A 73 -19.39 -10.60 -22.28
N LEU A 74 -18.91 -10.42 -21.05
CA LEU A 74 -18.18 -11.48 -20.36
C LEU A 74 -19.13 -12.60 -19.94
N GLU A 75 -18.70 -13.83 -20.12
CA GLU A 75 -19.39 -15.02 -19.61
C GLU A 75 -19.00 -15.28 -18.13
N PRO A 76 -19.88 -15.90 -17.32
CA PRO A 76 -19.55 -16.25 -15.95
C PRO A 76 -18.27 -17.06 -15.84
N GLY A 77 -17.30 -16.57 -15.06
CA GLY A 77 -15.97 -17.14 -14.90
C GLY A 77 -14.88 -16.50 -15.75
N ASP A 78 -15.22 -15.63 -16.70
CA ASP A 78 -14.23 -14.88 -17.45
C ASP A 78 -13.39 -13.99 -16.52
N LYS A 79 -12.08 -13.98 -16.73
CA LYS A 79 -11.09 -13.26 -15.95
C LYS A 79 -10.44 -12.19 -16.83
N VAL A 80 -10.60 -10.93 -16.45
CA VAL A 80 -10.04 -9.80 -17.21
C VAL A 80 -9.28 -8.82 -16.32
N TYR A 81 -8.34 -8.12 -16.91
CA TYR A 81 -7.64 -7.01 -16.26
C TYR A 81 -7.69 -5.72 -17.08
N TYR A 82 -7.63 -4.59 -16.38
CA TYR A 82 -7.38 -3.27 -16.96
C TYR A 82 -6.12 -2.66 -16.33
N PHE A 83 -5.07 -2.48 -17.15
CA PHE A 83 -3.77 -1.97 -16.70
C PHE A 83 -3.67 -0.48 -16.98
N ASN A 84 -3.75 0.35 -15.92
CA ASN A 84 -3.81 1.80 -16.05
C ASN A 84 -2.42 2.41 -15.92
N ARG A 85 -1.83 2.83 -17.05
CA ARG A 85 -0.56 3.57 -17.15
C ARG A 85 0.61 2.89 -16.44
N GLU A 86 0.58 1.59 -16.33
CA GLU A 86 1.58 0.76 -15.64
C GLU A 86 1.79 1.12 -14.16
N LYS A 87 0.81 1.76 -13.50
CA LYS A 87 0.87 2.20 -12.10
C LYS A 87 -0.36 1.82 -11.27
N ALA A 88 -1.42 1.38 -11.92
CA ALA A 88 -2.61 0.88 -11.26
C ALA A 88 -3.20 -0.25 -12.09
N ILE A 89 -3.92 -1.17 -11.47
CA ILE A 89 -4.54 -2.30 -12.15
C ILE A 89 -5.90 -2.62 -11.53
N ILE A 90 -6.87 -2.96 -12.40
CA ILE A 90 -8.13 -3.55 -11.99
C ILE A 90 -8.14 -4.99 -12.49
N LEU A 91 -8.49 -5.93 -11.62
CA LEU A 91 -8.77 -7.32 -11.96
C LEU A 91 -10.26 -7.58 -11.79
N ALA A 92 -10.85 -8.35 -12.68
CA ALA A 92 -12.26 -8.72 -12.60
C ALA A 92 -12.48 -10.19 -12.90
N VAL A 93 -13.33 -10.85 -12.11
CA VAL A 93 -13.84 -12.20 -12.37
C VAL A 93 -15.35 -12.11 -12.52
N LYS A 94 -15.88 -12.41 -13.69
CA LYS A 94 -17.31 -12.31 -13.98
C LYS A 94 -18.12 -13.30 -13.15
N GLY A 95 -19.12 -12.78 -12.44
CA GLY A 95 -20.05 -13.57 -11.64
C GLY A 95 -21.20 -14.17 -12.42
N LYS A 96 -22.00 -15.03 -11.76
CA LYS A 96 -23.20 -15.68 -12.33
C LYS A 96 -24.33 -14.69 -12.56
N ARG A 97 -24.47 -13.68 -11.68
CA ARG A 97 -25.53 -12.67 -11.76
C ARG A 97 -25.28 -11.67 -12.88
N PRO A 98 -26.35 -11.08 -13.42
CA PRO A 98 -26.21 -9.89 -14.26
C PRO A 98 -25.45 -8.80 -13.53
N ILE A 99 -24.61 -8.04 -14.25
CA ILE A 99 -23.78 -7.03 -13.62
C ILE A 99 -24.58 -5.90 -12.95
N CYS A 100 -25.80 -5.65 -13.42
CA CYS A 100 -26.71 -4.64 -12.82
C CYS A 100 -27.10 -4.94 -11.37
N ASP A 101 -26.94 -6.20 -10.89
CA ASP A 101 -27.13 -6.55 -9.48
C ASP A 101 -25.99 -6.02 -8.57
N GLY A 102 -25.00 -5.37 -9.17
CA GLY A 102 -23.81 -4.81 -8.51
C GLY A 102 -22.61 -5.75 -8.53
N VAL A 103 -21.47 -5.21 -8.13
CA VAL A 103 -20.18 -5.92 -8.07
C VAL A 103 -19.62 -5.93 -6.64
N ARG A 104 -18.73 -6.86 -6.34
CA ARG A 104 -17.99 -6.93 -5.09
C ARG A 104 -16.59 -6.37 -5.33
N ILE A 105 -16.28 -5.22 -4.72
CA ILE A 105 -15.02 -4.50 -4.94
C ILE A 105 -14.13 -4.63 -3.71
N SER A 106 -12.89 -5.07 -3.86
CA SER A 106 -11.81 -4.72 -2.93
C SER A 106 -10.95 -3.63 -3.55
N ALA A 107 -10.59 -2.60 -2.79
CA ALA A 107 -9.76 -1.52 -3.28
C ALA A 107 -8.65 -1.23 -2.27
N ALA A 108 -7.41 -1.18 -2.72
CA ALA A 108 -6.22 -0.95 -1.91
C ALA A 108 -5.22 -0.09 -2.68
N HIS A 109 -4.38 0.67 -2.00
CA HIS A 109 -3.31 1.38 -2.69
C HIS A 109 -1.99 0.60 -2.70
N ILE A 110 -1.11 0.95 -3.65
CA ILE A 110 0.16 0.26 -3.89
C ILE A 110 1.38 1.18 -3.85
N ASP A 111 1.15 2.49 -3.74
CA ASP A 111 2.20 3.46 -3.42
C ASP A 111 2.49 3.48 -1.92
N SER A 112 3.62 4.04 -1.52
CA SER A 112 4.04 4.19 -0.13
C SER A 112 4.91 5.45 0.02
N PRO A 113 5.04 6.02 1.22
CA PRO A 113 5.89 7.19 1.45
C PRO A 113 7.34 6.93 1.04
N ARG A 114 7.95 7.89 0.33
CA ARG A 114 9.28 7.76 -0.26
C ARG A 114 9.95 9.10 -0.52
N LEU A 115 11.10 9.09 -1.18
CA LEU A 115 11.78 10.29 -1.66
C LEU A 115 11.90 10.27 -3.19
N ASP A 116 11.18 11.15 -3.86
CA ASP A 116 11.31 11.31 -5.32
C ASP A 116 12.50 12.20 -5.66
N LEU A 117 13.22 11.90 -6.75
CA LEU A 117 14.23 12.81 -7.26
C LEU A 117 13.58 14.06 -7.86
N LYS A 118 14.18 15.23 -7.61
CA LYS A 118 13.80 16.45 -8.33
C LYS A 118 14.19 16.34 -9.80
N GLN A 119 13.62 17.17 -10.65
CA GLN A 119 13.86 17.16 -12.12
C GLN A 119 15.31 17.50 -12.50
N CYS A 120 16.03 18.31 -11.70
CA CYS A 120 17.45 18.56 -11.86
C CYS A 120 18.17 18.10 -10.59
N PRO A 121 18.38 16.78 -10.40
CA PRO A 121 18.77 16.25 -9.10
C PRO A 121 20.27 16.27 -8.85
N VAL A 122 21.09 16.17 -9.89
CA VAL A 122 22.54 15.91 -9.77
C VAL A 122 23.33 17.19 -9.49
N TYR A 123 24.08 17.21 -8.41
CA TYR A 123 25.04 18.29 -8.11
C TYR A 123 26.24 17.78 -7.32
N GLU A 124 27.32 18.54 -7.26
CA GLU A 124 28.43 18.27 -6.37
C GLU A 124 28.70 19.44 -5.43
N ASP A 125 29.12 19.15 -4.23
CA ASP A 125 29.57 20.11 -3.24
C ASP A 125 30.48 19.41 -2.21
N GLY A 126 31.51 20.11 -1.70
CA GLY A 126 32.39 19.59 -0.64
C GLY A 126 33.06 18.24 -0.96
N ASN A 127 33.43 17.98 -2.22
CA ASN A 127 33.98 16.73 -2.72
C ASN A 127 33.00 15.54 -2.65
N LEU A 128 31.70 15.78 -2.65
CA LEU A 128 30.65 14.78 -2.71
C LEU A 128 29.69 15.07 -3.86
N GLY A 129 29.18 14.03 -4.47
CA GLY A 129 28.08 14.10 -5.42
C GLY A 129 26.77 13.75 -4.73
N PHE A 130 25.71 14.45 -5.08
CA PHE A 130 24.41 14.33 -4.44
C PHE A 130 23.27 14.25 -5.45
N PHE A 131 22.15 13.63 -4.98
CA PHE A 131 20.82 13.83 -5.53
C PHE A 131 19.99 14.76 -4.66
N LYS A 132 19.29 15.73 -5.28
CA LYS A 132 18.20 16.50 -4.68
C LYS A 132 16.91 15.71 -4.70
N THR A 133 16.21 15.68 -3.56
CA THR A 133 14.95 14.96 -3.43
C THR A 133 13.78 15.86 -3.03
N HIS A 134 12.58 15.35 -3.22
CA HIS A 134 11.33 15.82 -2.66
C HIS A 134 10.64 14.64 -1.98
N TYR A 135 10.27 14.76 -0.70
CA TYR A 135 9.55 13.67 -0.04
C TYR A 135 8.12 13.54 -0.59
N TYR A 136 7.63 12.32 -0.63
CA TYR A 136 6.32 11.89 -1.09
C TYR A 136 5.56 11.28 0.08
N GLY A 137 4.29 11.69 0.32
CA GLY A 137 3.49 11.24 1.45
C GLY A 137 3.89 11.87 2.80
N GLY A 138 3.28 11.38 3.86
CA GLY A 138 3.45 11.89 5.21
C GLY A 138 4.57 11.21 5.98
N ILE A 139 5.79 11.75 5.99
CA ILE A 139 6.96 11.18 6.67
C ILE A 139 7.46 11.98 7.86
N LYS A 140 8.04 11.30 8.83
CA LYS A 140 8.94 11.91 9.82
C LYS A 140 10.36 11.95 9.23
N LYS A 141 10.74 13.09 8.65
CA LYS A 141 11.97 13.25 7.86
C LYS A 141 13.24 12.76 8.54
N TYR A 142 13.35 12.89 9.88
CA TYR A 142 14.50 12.45 10.63
C TYR A 142 14.74 10.92 10.60
N GLN A 143 13.71 10.13 10.32
CA GLN A 143 13.82 8.67 10.19
C GLN A 143 14.53 8.25 8.90
N TRP A 144 14.64 9.15 7.93
CA TRP A 144 15.22 8.88 6.61
C TRP A 144 16.71 9.22 6.50
N THR A 145 17.29 9.84 7.54
CA THR A 145 18.73 10.08 7.64
C THR A 145 19.46 8.85 8.18
N ALA A 146 20.72 8.67 7.76
CA ALA A 146 21.62 7.62 8.22
C ALA A 146 21.14 6.17 8.02
N ILE A 147 20.24 5.96 7.06
CA ILE A 147 19.78 4.62 6.65
C ILE A 147 20.21 4.31 5.20
N PRO A 148 20.42 3.04 4.85
CA PRO A 148 20.67 2.65 3.46
C PRO A 148 19.42 2.83 2.61
N LEU A 149 19.58 3.41 1.41
CA LEU A 149 18.53 3.62 0.42
C LEU A 149 18.90 2.91 -0.88
N SER A 150 17.89 2.48 -1.62
CA SER A 150 17.95 1.98 -2.99
C SER A 150 17.24 2.94 -3.94
N LEU A 151 17.63 2.92 -5.21
CA LEU A 151 17.07 3.77 -6.27
C LEU A 151 16.28 2.92 -7.25
N HIS A 152 15.02 3.27 -7.43
CA HIS A 152 14.08 2.59 -8.31
C HIS A 152 13.43 3.58 -9.27
N GLY A 153 12.81 3.08 -10.33
CA GLY A 153 11.93 3.85 -11.18
C GLY A 153 12.27 3.77 -12.65
N ARG A 154 11.78 4.75 -13.42
CA ARG A 154 11.85 4.77 -14.90
C ARG A 154 12.35 6.11 -15.41
N ILE A 155 13.18 6.05 -16.44
CA ILE A 155 13.65 7.22 -17.19
C ILE A 155 13.17 7.07 -18.63
N CYS A 156 12.38 8.03 -19.10
CA CYS A 156 12.00 8.12 -20.51
C CYS A 156 13.01 8.99 -21.27
N LYS A 157 13.65 8.42 -22.28
CA LYS A 157 14.67 9.10 -23.09
C LYS A 157 14.07 9.91 -24.23
N ASN A 158 14.85 10.86 -24.76
CA ASN A 158 14.40 11.74 -25.86
C ASN A 158 14.04 11.01 -27.17
N ASP A 159 14.52 9.78 -27.36
CA ASP A 159 14.18 8.95 -28.54
C ASP A 159 12.84 8.19 -28.38
N GLY A 160 12.15 8.38 -27.25
CA GLY A 160 10.89 7.70 -26.93
C GLY A 160 11.06 6.32 -26.29
N THR A 161 12.28 5.85 -26.12
CA THR A 161 12.56 4.64 -25.36
C THR A 161 12.60 4.93 -23.86
N TYR A 162 12.53 3.89 -23.02
CA TYR A 162 12.70 4.05 -21.57
C TYR A 162 13.69 3.02 -21.02
N VAL A 163 14.19 3.29 -19.84
CA VAL A 163 14.99 2.38 -19.05
C VAL A 163 14.45 2.33 -17.63
N ASP A 164 14.25 1.13 -17.12
CA ASP A 164 13.92 0.91 -15.73
C ASP A 164 15.22 0.82 -14.92
N VAL A 165 15.25 1.51 -13.80
CA VAL A 165 16.38 1.61 -12.88
C VAL A 165 16.01 0.88 -11.59
N LYS A 166 16.86 -0.07 -11.17
CA LYS A 166 16.78 -0.73 -9.86
C LYS A 166 18.19 -0.95 -9.37
N VAL A 167 18.60 -0.22 -8.33
CA VAL A 167 19.95 -0.25 -7.78
C VAL A 167 19.89 -0.18 -6.26
N GLY A 168 20.57 -1.13 -5.60
CA GLY A 168 20.68 -1.16 -4.14
C GLY A 168 19.93 -2.33 -3.50
N GLU A 169 19.29 -3.20 -4.28
CA GLU A 169 18.62 -4.40 -3.77
C GLU A 169 19.54 -5.63 -3.81
N ASP A 170 20.36 -5.76 -4.85
CA ASP A 170 21.37 -6.82 -4.89
C ASP A 170 22.49 -6.51 -3.87
N PRO A 171 23.01 -7.50 -3.12
CA PRO A 171 24.17 -7.31 -2.23
C PRO A 171 25.41 -6.72 -2.92
N ALA A 172 25.58 -6.91 -4.22
CA ALA A 172 26.67 -6.36 -5.01
C ALA A 172 26.44 -4.90 -5.46
N ASP A 173 25.21 -4.42 -5.37
CA ASP A 173 24.89 -3.04 -5.75
C ASP A 173 25.39 -2.02 -4.72
N PRO A 174 25.76 -0.81 -5.17
CA PRO A 174 25.96 0.31 -4.25
C PRO A 174 24.62 0.71 -3.61
N LYS A 175 24.69 1.19 -2.36
CA LYS A 175 23.56 1.80 -1.66
C LYS A 175 23.79 3.29 -1.53
N PHE A 176 22.70 4.03 -1.28
CA PHE A 176 22.69 5.48 -1.11
C PHE A 176 22.33 5.83 0.33
N CYS A 177 22.66 7.07 0.76
CA CYS A 177 22.39 7.48 2.14
C CYS A 177 22.25 8.99 2.23
N ILE A 178 21.35 9.46 3.09
CA ILE A 178 21.31 10.84 3.54
C ILE A 178 22.12 10.92 4.82
N THR A 179 23.14 11.77 4.83
CA THR A 179 23.98 11.96 6.02
C THR A 179 23.24 12.72 7.11
N ASP A 180 23.62 12.49 8.37
CA ASP A 180 23.20 13.30 9.50
C ASP A 180 24.43 13.91 10.18
N ILE A 181 24.23 15.01 10.93
CA ILE A 181 25.31 15.65 11.66
C ILE A 181 25.59 14.92 12.97
N LEU A 182 26.88 14.81 13.32
CA LEU A 182 27.26 14.17 14.59
C LEU A 182 26.77 15.00 15.80
N PRO A 183 26.48 14.34 16.95
CA PRO A 183 25.92 15.02 18.12
C PRO A 183 26.76 16.20 18.64
N HIS A 184 28.09 16.12 18.52
CA HIS A 184 28.99 17.17 19.01
C HIS A 184 28.93 18.48 18.20
N LEU A 185 28.39 18.45 16.98
CA LEU A 185 28.17 19.62 16.14
C LEU A 185 26.67 19.91 15.93
N GLY A 186 25.80 19.07 16.46
CA GLY A 186 24.36 19.09 16.23
C GLY A 186 23.55 20.02 17.12
N ALA A 187 24.16 20.89 17.93
CA ALA A 187 23.47 21.72 18.92
C ALA A 187 22.37 22.61 18.31
N GLU A 188 22.61 23.22 17.15
CA GLU A 188 21.61 24.02 16.43
C GLU A 188 20.46 23.12 15.91
N GLN A 189 20.77 22.01 15.26
CA GLN A 189 19.77 21.04 14.77
C GLN A 189 18.89 20.52 15.91
N MET A 190 19.48 20.11 17.02
CA MET A 190 18.77 19.59 18.19
C MET A 190 17.90 20.63 18.90
N SER A 191 18.12 21.93 18.68
CA SER A 191 17.27 23.00 19.20
C SER A 191 16.02 23.28 18.37
N ARG A 192 15.92 22.70 17.15
CA ARG A 192 14.77 22.85 16.27
C ARG A 192 13.57 22.07 16.81
N LYS A 193 12.36 22.44 16.37
CA LYS A 193 11.17 21.60 16.64
C LYS A 193 11.31 20.24 15.95
N ALA A 194 10.73 19.22 16.52
CA ALA A 194 10.85 17.84 16.01
C ALA A 194 10.47 17.67 14.53
N ASN A 195 9.47 18.40 14.03
CA ASN A 195 9.06 18.40 12.62
C ASN A 195 10.02 19.16 11.68
N GLU A 196 10.96 19.92 12.24
CA GLU A 196 11.95 20.75 11.55
C GLU A 196 13.39 20.27 11.79
N ILE A 197 13.58 19.24 12.62
CA ILE A 197 14.91 18.72 12.99
C ILE A 197 15.71 18.32 11.75
N VAL A 198 15.01 17.79 10.74
CA VAL A 198 15.47 17.65 9.36
C VAL A 198 14.47 18.36 8.46
N LYS A 199 14.94 19.33 7.66
CA LYS A 199 14.10 20.04 6.70
C LYS A 199 14.02 19.27 5.39
N GLY A 200 12.95 19.48 4.59
CA GLY A 200 12.79 18.82 3.30
C GLY A 200 13.96 19.03 2.34
N GLU A 201 14.51 20.27 2.30
CA GLU A 201 15.66 20.59 1.46
C GLU A 201 17.01 20.05 2.00
N GLU A 202 17.02 19.48 3.20
CA GLU A 202 18.19 18.81 3.79
C GLU A 202 18.24 17.30 3.46
N LEU A 203 17.18 16.75 2.84
CA LEU A 203 17.13 15.36 2.36
C LEU A 203 17.95 15.19 1.06
N ASN A 204 19.26 15.46 1.14
CA ASN A 204 20.17 15.30 0.01
C ASN A 204 20.91 13.97 0.11
N VAL A 205 20.84 13.17 -0.93
CA VAL A 205 21.35 11.80 -0.94
C VAL A 205 22.75 11.76 -1.52
N VAL A 206 23.70 11.24 -0.77
CA VAL A 206 25.08 11.03 -1.25
C VAL A 206 25.10 9.90 -2.27
N ILE A 207 25.68 10.18 -3.45
CA ILE A 207 25.75 9.25 -4.57
C ILE A 207 27.17 8.94 -5.04
N GLY A 208 28.19 9.61 -4.52
CA GLY A 208 29.59 9.33 -4.81
C GLY A 208 30.54 10.47 -4.43
N SER A 209 31.85 10.25 -4.65
CA SER A 209 32.90 11.21 -4.25
C SER A 209 34.13 11.17 -5.15
N ARG A 210 34.20 10.26 -6.13
CA ARG A 210 35.39 10.14 -7.00
C ARG A 210 35.29 11.11 -8.16
N PRO A 211 36.30 12.00 -8.36
CA PRO A 211 36.31 12.90 -9.50
C PRO A 211 36.70 12.17 -10.80
N PHE A 212 36.25 12.64 -11.92
CA PHE A 212 36.77 12.31 -13.23
C PHE A 212 38.21 12.76 -13.33
N LYS A 213 39.10 11.93 -13.87
CA LYS A 213 40.54 12.23 -13.94
C LYS A 213 40.85 13.11 -15.16
N ASP A 214 40.58 14.38 -15.05
CA ASP A 214 40.89 15.38 -16.03
C ASP A 214 41.06 16.73 -15.31
N ASP A 215 42.07 17.51 -15.67
CA ASP A 215 42.34 18.78 -15.00
C ASP A 215 41.73 20.01 -15.69
N GLU A 216 41.21 19.84 -16.91
CA GLU A 216 40.63 20.91 -17.72
C GLU A 216 39.11 21.09 -17.51
N VAL A 217 38.43 20.17 -16.79
CA VAL A 217 36.97 20.18 -16.60
C VAL A 217 36.60 20.64 -15.18
N SER A 218 35.45 21.30 -15.05
CA SER A 218 34.80 21.62 -13.79
C SER A 218 33.80 20.52 -13.39
N GLU A 219 33.31 20.58 -12.13
CA GLU A 219 32.32 19.61 -11.62
C GLU A 219 32.71 18.14 -11.89
N LYS A 220 33.95 17.79 -11.55
CA LYS A 220 34.57 16.50 -11.89
C LYS A 220 33.85 15.29 -11.29
N ILE A 221 33.26 15.44 -10.10
CA ILE A 221 32.53 14.36 -9.42
C ILE A 221 31.20 14.15 -10.13
N LYS A 222 30.46 15.23 -10.39
CA LYS A 222 29.22 15.17 -11.17
C LYS A 222 29.46 14.55 -12.55
N LEU A 223 30.52 14.97 -13.23
CA LEU A 223 30.90 14.40 -14.53
C LEU A 223 31.14 12.91 -14.46
N ASN A 224 31.89 12.43 -13.46
CA ASN A 224 32.17 11.00 -13.29
C ASN A 224 30.89 10.21 -13.00
N LEU A 225 29.99 10.73 -12.16
CA LEU A 225 28.71 10.08 -11.84
C LEU A 225 27.79 10.00 -13.06
N LEU A 226 27.68 11.09 -13.82
CA LEU A 226 26.93 11.10 -15.08
C LEU A 226 27.54 10.13 -16.12
N ASN A 227 28.87 10.03 -16.17
CA ASN A 227 29.53 9.07 -17.06
C ASN A 227 29.20 7.61 -16.68
N ILE A 228 29.20 7.27 -15.37
CA ILE A 228 28.80 5.94 -14.89
C ILE A 228 27.34 5.63 -15.28
N LEU A 229 26.45 6.60 -15.11
CA LEU A 229 25.04 6.44 -15.48
C LEU A 229 24.86 6.32 -16.99
N PHE A 230 25.65 7.05 -17.78
CA PHE A 230 25.66 6.93 -19.24
C PHE A 230 26.16 5.57 -19.69
N GLU A 231 27.26 5.08 -19.15
CA GLU A 231 27.81 3.76 -19.49
C GLU A 231 26.84 2.62 -19.12
N LYS A 232 26.13 2.73 -17.97
CA LYS A 232 25.24 1.67 -17.48
C LYS A 232 23.86 1.71 -18.15
N TYR A 233 23.28 2.89 -18.35
CA TYR A 233 21.88 3.07 -18.75
C TYR A 233 21.71 3.85 -20.07
N GLY A 234 22.76 4.43 -20.61
CA GLY A 234 22.69 5.27 -21.80
C GLY A 234 21.88 6.57 -21.60
N ILE A 235 21.91 7.11 -20.38
CA ILE A 235 21.18 8.33 -20.01
C ILE A 235 22.13 9.52 -19.87
N VAL A 236 21.63 10.71 -20.16
CA VAL A 236 22.32 11.98 -19.97
C VAL A 236 21.58 12.83 -18.94
N GLU A 237 22.19 13.88 -18.42
CA GLU A 237 21.58 14.72 -17.36
C GLU A 237 20.19 15.23 -17.75
N ARG A 238 19.96 15.53 -19.01
CA ARG A 238 18.65 16.01 -19.51
C ARG A 238 17.52 14.98 -19.38
N ASP A 239 17.85 13.70 -19.37
CA ASP A 239 16.84 12.62 -19.27
C ASP A 239 16.19 12.56 -17.87
N PHE A 240 16.82 13.13 -16.84
CA PHE A 240 16.19 13.30 -15.53
C PHE A 240 14.94 14.16 -15.54
N LEU A 241 14.78 15.06 -16.51
CA LEU A 241 13.58 15.89 -16.66
C LEU A 241 12.32 15.06 -16.94
N SER A 242 12.48 13.88 -17.51
CA SER A 242 11.42 12.90 -17.83
C SER A 242 11.60 11.59 -17.07
N ALA A 243 12.15 11.66 -15.88
CA ALA A 243 12.33 10.52 -15.00
C ALA A 243 11.31 10.53 -13.86
N GLU A 244 10.88 9.34 -13.46
CA GLU A 244 10.22 9.04 -12.20
C GLU A 244 11.17 8.11 -11.45
N LEU A 245 12.01 8.70 -10.58
CA LEU A 245 13.01 7.99 -9.81
C LEU A 245 12.78 8.19 -8.31
N GLU A 246 12.75 7.12 -7.60
CA GLU A 246 12.35 7.00 -6.22
C GLU A 246 13.47 6.39 -5.38
N LEU A 247 13.75 7.00 -4.24
CA LEU A 247 14.64 6.43 -3.23
C LEU A 247 13.79 5.84 -2.11
N VAL A 248 13.98 4.55 -1.88
CA VAL A 248 13.25 3.76 -0.89
C VAL A 248 14.23 3.07 0.07
N PRO A 249 13.81 2.67 1.28
CA PRO A 249 14.69 1.95 2.20
C PRO A 249 15.21 0.64 1.62
N ALA A 250 16.53 0.44 1.66
CA ALA A 250 17.20 -0.78 1.19
C ALA A 250 17.27 -1.85 2.28
N PHE A 251 16.20 -1.98 3.08
CA PHE A 251 16.06 -3.01 4.09
C PHE A 251 15.51 -4.30 3.48
N SER A 252 15.87 -5.45 4.09
CA SER A 252 15.19 -6.73 3.90
C SER A 252 13.78 -6.69 4.53
N VAL A 253 13.00 -7.70 4.20
CA VAL A 253 11.72 -7.98 4.88
C VAL A 253 11.95 -9.18 5.80
N ASP A 254 11.85 -8.97 7.10
CA ASP A 254 12.30 -9.91 8.11
C ASP A 254 11.19 -10.33 9.07
N ASP A 255 11.33 -11.53 9.65
CA ASP A 255 10.54 -11.89 10.83
C ASP A 255 11.00 -11.10 12.04
N ILE A 256 10.06 -10.57 12.81
CA ILE A 256 10.30 -9.79 14.03
C ILE A 256 9.84 -10.59 15.26
N GLY A 257 10.63 -10.50 16.32
CA GLY A 257 10.40 -11.17 17.59
C GLY A 257 11.04 -12.57 17.67
N PHE A 258 11.21 -13.08 18.89
CA PHE A 258 11.80 -14.40 19.11
C PHE A 258 10.93 -15.54 18.57
N ASP A 259 9.62 -15.33 18.56
CA ASP A 259 8.60 -16.25 18.07
C ASP A 259 8.32 -16.10 16.58
N ARG A 260 8.92 -15.10 15.90
CA ARG A 260 8.80 -14.84 14.48
C ARG A 260 7.34 -14.58 14.02
N SER A 261 6.49 -14.09 14.91
CA SER A 261 5.06 -13.87 14.67
C SER A 261 4.74 -12.60 13.90
N LEU A 262 5.72 -11.69 13.81
CA LEU A 262 5.57 -10.40 13.15
C LEU A 262 6.47 -10.30 11.91
N ILE A 263 6.12 -9.41 10.99
CA ILE A 263 6.88 -9.09 9.78
C ILE A 263 7.28 -7.62 9.85
N GLY A 264 8.57 -7.34 9.68
CA GLY A 264 9.11 -5.98 9.55
C GLY A 264 9.60 -5.73 8.14
N GLY A 265 9.28 -4.55 7.59
CA GLY A 265 9.68 -4.16 6.25
C GLY A 265 9.24 -2.75 5.88
N TYR A 266 9.60 -2.31 4.69
CA TYR A 266 9.17 -1.03 4.13
C TYR A 266 7.91 -1.20 3.29
N GLY A 267 6.94 -0.32 3.51
CA GLY A 267 5.75 -0.19 2.67
C GLY A 267 4.69 -1.27 2.96
N HIS A 268 4.54 -1.68 4.22
CA HIS A 268 3.36 -2.42 4.64
C HIS A 268 2.09 -1.61 4.38
N ASP A 269 2.17 -0.30 4.56
CA ASP A 269 1.16 0.66 4.16
C ASP A 269 1.26 0.93 2.64
N ASP A 270 0.33 0.47 1.77
CA ASP A 270 -0.80 -0.43 2.07
C ASP A 270 -0.62 -1.80 1.39
N ARG A 271 0.64 -2.19 1.12
CA ARG A 271 0.91 -3.48 0.44
C ARG A 271 0.50 -4.70 1.27
N VAL A 272 0.36 -4.53 2.59
CA VAL A 272 -0.15 -5.60 3.46
C VAL A 272 -1.65 -5.87 3.28
N CYS A 273 -2.39 -4.92 2.70
CA CYS A 273 -3.78 -5.14 2.29
C CYS A 273 -3.87 -5.43 0.79
N SER A 274 -3.07 -4.77 -0.02
CA SER A 274 -3.04 -4.94 -1.49
C SER A 274 -2.67 -6.36 -1.92
N TYR A 275 -1.66 -6.98 -1.29
CA TYR A 275 -1.26 -8.36 -1.60
C TYR A 275 -2.34 -9.39 -1.21
N PRO A 276 -2.92 -9.38 -0.01
CA PRO A 276 -4.06 -10.23 0.32
C PRO A 276 -5.26 -10.05 -0.63
N ALA A 277 -5.59 -8.82 -1.01
CA ALA A 277 -6.67 -8.54 -1.95
C ALA A 277 -6.37 -9.11 -3.35
N LEU A 278 -5.11 -8.97 -3.82
CA LEU A 278 -4.63 -9.58 -5.06
C LEU A 278 -4.74 -11.11 -5.00
N GLN A 279 -4.20 -11.74 -3.95
CA GLN A 279 -4.26 -13.20 -3.82
C GLN A 279 -5.70 -13.71 -3.74
N ALA A 280 -6.58 -13.01 -3.04
CA ALA A 280 -7.97 -13.40 -2.91
C ALA A 280 -8.73 -13.47 -4.25
N ILE A 281 -8.48 -12.55 -5.18
CA ILE A 281 -9.12 -12.59 -6.50
C ILE A 281 -8.45 -13.59 -7.44
N LEU A 282 -7.13 -13.79 -7.33
CA LEU A 282 -6.40 -14.80 -8.11
C LEU A 282 -6.86 -16.22 -7.75
N ASP A 283 -7.14 -16.46 -6.46
CA ASP A 283 -7.56 -17.74 -5.89
C ASP A 283 -9.07 -18.00 -5.99
N ILE A 284 -9.79 -17.28 -6.84
CA ILE A 284 -11.19 -17.61 -7.16
C ILE A 284 -11.22 -18.82 -8.12
N ASP A 285 -11.52 -20.00 -7.56
CA ASP A 285 -11.58 -21.27 -8.30
C ASP A 285 -12.99 -21.55 -8.85
N GLU A 286 -14.04 -21.17 -8.10
CA GLU A 286 -15.44 -21.33 -8.49
C GLU A 286 -16.00 -19.97 -8.95
N VAL A 287 -16.86 -20.01 -9.99
CA VAL A 287 -17.51 -18.80 -10.50
C VAL A 287 -18.30 -18.13 -9.37
N PRO A 288 -17.96 -16.88 -8.98
CA PRO A 288 -18.60 -16.20 -7.88
C PRO A 288 -20.05 -15.83 -8.22
N GLU A 289 -20.87 -15.58 -7.20
CA GLU A 289 -22.26 -15.18 -7.41
C GLU A 289 -22.35 -13.78 -8.05
N TYR A 290 -21.61 -12.81 -7.51
CA TYR A 290 -21.46 -11.46 -8.05
C TYR A 290 -20.11 -11.33 -8.75
N THR A 291 -20.02 -10.43 -9.73
CA THR A 291 -18.73 -10.09 -10.34
C THR A 291 -17.79 -9.52 -9.29
N ALA A 292 -16.62 -10.13 -9.14
CA ALA A 292 -15.56 -9.68 -8.20
C ALA A 292 -14.60 -8.72 -8.91
N LEU A 293 -14.26 -7.63 -8.24
CA LEU A 293 -13.27 -6.65 -8.69
C LEU A 293 -12.21 -6.41 -7.61
N THR A 294 -10.93 -6.45 -7.98
CA THR A 294 -9.84 -5.92 -7.15
C THR A 294 -9.23 -4.71 -7.85
N VAL A 295 -9.20 -3.57 -7.14
CA VAL A 295 -8.66 -2.30 -7.62
C VAL A 295 -7.39 -1.99 -6.83
N LEU A 296 -6.25 -2.04 -7.50
CA LEU A 296 -4.94 -1.70 -6.93
C LEU A 296 -4.52 -0.35 -7.51
N THR A 297 -4.57 0.69 -6.68
CA THR A 297 -4.48 2.09 -7.09
C THR A 297 -3.17 2.74 -6.64
N ASP A 298 -2.77 3.79 -7.31
CA ASP A 298 -1.62 4.64 -7.00
C ASP A 298 -2.08 5.93 -6.30
N LYS A 299 -1.15 6.68 -5.71
CA LYS A 299 -1.31 8.07 -5.22
C LYS A 299 -2.20 8.28 -4.00
N GLU A 300 -2.51 7.24 -3.24
CA GLU A 300 -3.24 7.42 -1.98
C GLU A 300 -2.50 8.37 -1.06
N GLU A 301 -1.21 8.17 -0.87
CA GLU A 301 -0.31 8.90 0.03
C GLU A 301 -0.20 10.41 -0.26
N THR A 302 -0.68 10.83 -1.41
CA THR A 302 -0.74 12.24 -1.83
C THR A 302 -2.16 12.75 -2.10
N GLY A 303 -3.17 12.04 -1.60
CA GLY A 303 -4.58 12.44 -1.66
C GLY A 303 -5.36 11.84 -2.82
N SER A 304 -4.89 10.74 -3.42
CA SER A 304 -5.56 10.02 -4.53
C SER A 304 -5.79 10.82 -5.81
N ASP A 305 -5.19 12.00 -5.93
CA ASP A 305 -5.32 12.86 -7.10
C ASP A 305 -4.45 12.39 -8.27
N GLY A 306 -4.91 12.69 -9.48
CA GLY A 306 -4.22 12.30 -10.72
C GLY A 306 -4.82 11.07 -11.36
N ASN A 307 -4.35 10.76 -12.59
CA ASN A 307 -4.98 9.80 -13.49
C ASN A 307 -4.71 8.32 -13.17
N THR A 308 -3.93 8.04 -12.15
CA THR A 308 -3.67 6.70 -11.59
C THR A 308 -4.19 6.57 -10.15
N GLY A 309 -4.55 7.69 -9.51
CA GLY A 309 -5.20 7.73 -8.21
C GLY A 309 -6.71 7.51 -8.31
N LEU A 310 -7.33 7.13 -7.21
CA LEU A 310 -8.73 6.69 -7.21
C LEU A 310 -9.74 7.86 -7.26
N ASN A 311 -9.29 9.11 -7.04
CA ASN A 311 -10.11 10.30 -7.30
C ASN A 311 -10.34 10.54 -8.80
N SER A 312 -9.66 9.81 -9.68
CA SER A 312 -9.93 9.84 -11.12
C SER A 312 -11.11 8.93 -11.50
N SER A 313 -11.53 9.02 -12.76
CA SER A 313 -12.71 8.30 -13.25
C SER A 313 -12.41 6.90 -13.80
N TYR A 314 -11.19 6.37 -13.72
CA TYR A 314 -10.84 5.13 -14.41
C TYR A 314 -11.64 3.89 -13.89
N LEU A 315 -11.90 3.81 -12.59
CA LEU A 315 -12.76 2.76 -12.01
C LEU A 315 -14.19 2.90 -12.53
N LYS A 316 -14.74 4.12 -12.50
CA LYS A 316 -16.08 4.41 -13.02
C LYS A 316 -16.19 4.01 -14.49
N TYR A 317 -15.23 4.40 -15.33
CA TYR A 317 -15.23 4.07 -16.77
C TYR A 317 -15.12 2.56 -17.00
N PHE A 318 -14.31 1.86 -16.21
CA PHE A 318 -14.21 0.41 -16.31
C PHE A 318 -15.56 -0.28 -16.02
N VAL A 319 -16.25 0.13 -14.94
CA VAL A 319 -17.57 -0.41 -14.59
C VAL A 319 -18.63 -0.02 -15.63
N GLU A 320 -18.59 1.21 -16.17
CA GLU A 320 -19.47 1.65 -17.25
C GLU A 320 -19.28 0.83 -18.54
N ASP A 321 -18.03 0.51 -18.89
CA ASP A 321 -17.71 -0.31 -20.06
C ASP A 321 -18.20 -1.77 -19.86
N LEU A 322 -18.00 -2.35 -18.66
CA LEU A 322 -18.56 -3.68 -18.33
C LEU A 322 -20.08 -3.70 -18.42
N ALA A 323 -20.75 -2.71 -17.83
CA ALA A 323 -22.21 -2.58 -17.84
C ALA A 323 -22.76 -2.46 -19.27
N ARG A 324 -22.12 -1.65 -20.10
CA ARG A 324 -22.51 -1.42 -21.50
C ARG A 324 -22.45 -2.70 -22.33
N LEU A 325 -21.46 -3.56 -22.12
CA LEU A 325 -21.35 -4.85 -22.81
C LEU A 325 -22.53 -5.77 -22.53
N GLU A 326 -23.12 -5.67 -21.33
CA GLU A 326 -24.33 -6.43 -20.93
C GLU A 326 -25.64 -5.64 -21.18
N GLY A 327 -25.58 -4.42 -21.73
CA GLY A 327 -26.75 -3.59 -22.04
C GLY A 327 -27.32 -2.83 -20.85
N TYR A 328 -26.52 -2.59 -19.79
CA TYR A 328 -26.91 -1.86 -18.58
C TYR A 328 -26.17 -0.51 -18.45
N GLU A 329 -26.66 0.32 -17.53
CA GLU A 329 -26.05 1.61 -17.17
C GLU A 329 -25.07 1.43 -16.00
N GLY A 330 -23.84 1.93 -16.13
CA GLY A 330 -22.80 1.81 -15.10
C GLY A 330 -23.20 2.40 -13.74
N ARG A 331 -24.00 3.47 -13.73
CA ARG A 331 -24.53 4.07 -12.49
C ARG A 331 -25.43 3.12 -11.69
N ASP A 332 -26.20 2.26 -12.36
CA ASP A 332 -27.07 1.30 -11.68
C ASP A 332 -26.22 0.16 -11.07
N VAL A 333 -25.18 -0.27 -11.79
CA VAL A 333 -24.19 -1.21 -11.28
C VAL A 333 -23.52 -0.69 -10.02
N LEU A 334 -22.96 0.54 -10.08
CA LEU A 334 -22.27 1.16 -8.94
C LEU A 334 -23.19 1.32 -7.73
N SER A 335 -24.44 1.75 -7.94
CA SER A 335 -25.43 1.95 -6.86
C SER A 335 -25.82 0.64 -6.14
N ASN A 336 -25.68 -0.50 -6.80
CA ASN A 336 -25.96 -1.82 -6.23
C ASN A 336 -24.67 -2.53 -5.72
N SER A 337 -23.51 -1.89 -5.88
CA SER A 337 -22.22 -2.47 -5.55
C SER A 337 -21.85 -2.32 -4.09
N LYS A 338 -20.95 -3.19 -3.64
CA LYS A 338 -20.39 -3.18 -2.28
C LYS A 338 -18.87 -3.22 -2.35
N CYS A 339 -18.21 -2.49 -1.44
CA CYS A 339 -16.77 -2.39 -1.42
C CYS A 339 -16.20 -2.61 -0.01
N LEU A 340 -15.16 -3.44 0.06
CA LEU A 340 -14.19 -3.41 1.16
C LEU A 340 -13.02 -2.55 0.70
N SER A 341 -12.90 -1.35 1.24
CA SER A 341 -11.73 -0.49 1.07
C SER A 341 -10.64 -1.06 1.96
N ALA A 342 -9.60 -1.56 1.35
CA ALA A 342 -8.49 -2.13 2.08
C ALA A 342 -7.45 -1.02 2.29
N ASP A 343 -7.36 -0.55 3.52
CA ASP A 343 -6.36 0.42 3.95
C ASP A 343 -6.00 0.11 5.40
N VAL A 344 -4.72 0.24 5.74
CA VAL A 344 -4.20 -0.13 7.05
C VAL A 344 -4.83 0.68 8.19
N ASN A 345 -4.79 0.13 9.39
CA ASN A 345 -5.17 0.84 10.60
C ASN A 345 -3.99 0.95 11.56
N ALA A 346 -3.89 2.03 12.34
CA ALA A 346 -2.84 2.18 13.32
C ALA A 346 -3.04 1.21 14.49
N ALA A 347 -2.16 0.23 14.64
CA ALA A 347 -2.16 -0.67 15.78
C ALA A 347 -1.84 0.08 17.08
N PHE A 348 -2.56 -0.23 18.16
CA PHE A 348 -2.28 0.30 19.49
C PHE A 348 -0.84 -0.04 19.91
N ASP A 349 -0.02 1.00 20.08
CA ASP A 349 1.34 0.86 20.58
C ASP A 349 1.39 1.28 22.06
N PRO A 350 1.67 0.35 22.98
CA PRO A 350 1.75 0.68 24.42
C PRO A 350 2.87 1.67 24.77
N THR A 351 3.93 1.75 23.95
CA THR A 351 5.02 2.72 24.11
C THR A 351 4.54 4.14 23.77
N TRP A 352 3.67 4.27 22.77
CA TRP A 352 3.17 5.53 22.26
C TRP A 352 1.65 5.68 22.44
N SER A 353 1.14 5.28 23.62
CA SER A 353 -0.28 5.14 23.90
C SER A 353 -1.08 6.46 23.91
N THR A 354 -0.43 7.60 24.05
CA THR A 354 -1.10 8.91 24.22
C THR A 354 -2.11 9.28 23.10
N PRO A 355 -1.81 9.09 21.81
CA PRO A 355 -2.76 9.46 20.74
C PRO A 355 -3.90 8.46 20.54
N PHE A 356 -3.92 7.33 21.24
CA PHE A 356 -4.92 6.28 21.08
C PHE A 356 -6.05 6.35 22.12
N GLU A 357 -7.27 5.99 21.72
CA GLU A 357 -8.37 5.63 22.62
C GLU A 357 -8.48 4.11 22.65
N LYS A 358 -8.07 3.51 23.75
CA LYS A 358 -7.79 2.08 23.85
C LYS A 358 -8.99 1.16 23.59
N ASN A 359 -10.22 1.60 23.90
CA ASN A 359 -11.40 0.76 23.70
C ASN A 359 -11.78 0.62 22.20
N ASN A 360 -11.43 1.62 21.41
CA ASN A 360 -11.72 1.69 19.98
C ASN A 360 -10.46 1.65 19.09
N SER A 361 -9.34 1.17 19.64
CA SER A 361 -8.11 0.94 18.87
C SER A 361 -8.03 -0.49 18.39
N SER A 362 -7.37 -0.70 17.25
CA SER A 362 -6.98 -2.03 16.77
C SER A 362 -5.73 -2.53 17.51
N PHE A 363 -5.60 -3.84 17.62
CA PHE A 363 -4.49 -4.51 18.28
C PHE A 363 -3.88 -5.56 17.36
N ILE A 364 -2.59 -5.79 17.50
CA ILE A 364 -1.86 -6.86 16.82
C ILE A 364 -2.41 -8.23 17.26
N ASN A 365 -2.55 -9.16 16.31
CA ASN A 365 -3.07 -10.52 16.48
C ASN A 365 -4.56 -10.64 16.85
N GLU A 366 -5.35 -9.58 16.71
CA GLU A 366 -6.80 -9.64 16.90
C GLU A 366 -7.57 -9.70 15.55
N GLY A 367 -6.86 -9.99 14.44
CA GLY A 367 -7.43 -10.13 13.10
C GLY A 367 -7.57 -8.82 12.34
N VAL A 368 -8.24 -8.89 11.18
CA VAL A 368 -8.44 -7.73 10.31
C VAL A 368 -9.30 -6.67 11.00
N CYS A 369 -8.93 -5.40 10.84
CA CYS A 369 -9.65 -4.28 11.45
C CYS A 369 -10.75 -3.76 10.52
N VAL A 370 -11.99 -3.77 11.00
CA VAL A 370 -13.14 -3.12 10.35
C VAL A 370 -13.28 -1.72 10.91
N THR A 371 -13.06 -0.71 10.06
CA THR A 371 -13.10 0.70 10.43
C THR A 371 -14.31 1.37 9.80
N LYS A 372 -15.28 1.75 10.64
CA LYS A 372 -16.55 2.33 10.17
C LYS A 372 -16.37 3.69 9.48
N PHE A 373 -15.38 4.45 9.92
CA PHE A 373 -14.96 5.75 9.36
C PHE A 373 -13.51 6.03 9.74
N THR A 374 -12.81 6.81 8.91
CA THR A 374 -11.38 7.12 9.11
C THR A 374 -11.12 8.60 9.38
N GLY A 375 -11.86 9.52 8.83
CA GLY A 375 -11.66 10.97 8.81
C GLY A 375 -11.27 11.63 10.14
N ALA A 376 -10.75 12.84 10.03
CA ALA A 376 -10.22 13.61 11.17
C ALA A 376 -11.31 14.45 11.86
N ARG A 377 -11.11 14.80 13.13
CA ARG A 377 -11.96 15.67 13.95
C ARG A 377 -13.44 15.22 13.92
N GLY A 378 -14.35 16.03 13.36
CA GLY A 378 -15.76 15.70 13.20
C GLY A 378 -16.06 14.80 11.99
N LYS A 379 -15.24 13.79 11.72
CA LYS A 379 -15.35 12.85 10.58
C LYS A 379 -15.22 13.52 9.21
N GLY A 380 -14.42 14.60 9.12
CA GLY A 380 -14.15 15.26 7.83
C GLY A 380 -13.21 14.43 6.95
N GLY A 381 -13.48 14.42 5.64
CA GLY A 381 -12.61 13.74 4.66
C GLY A 381 -12.69 12.21 4.70
N THR A 382 -13.87 11.64 4.98
CA THR A 382 -14.10 10.19 5.03
C THR A 382 -15.50 9.84 4.52
N SER A 383 -15.73 8.56 4.21
CA SER A 383 -17.05 7.96 4.22
C SER A 383 -17.37 7.42 5.63
N ASP A 384 -18.66 7.39 6.02
CA ASP A 384 -19.13 6.79 7.28
C ASP A 384 -20.10 5.67 6.91
N ALA A 385 -19.66 4.41 7.03
CA ALA A 385 -20.44 3.27 6.61
C ALA A 385 -21.78 3.17 7.36
N SER A 386 -22.86 2.81 6.66
CA SER A 386 -24.17 2.62 7.27
C SER A 386 -24.18 1.44 8.27
N ALA A 387 -25.07 1.46 9.24
CA ALA A 387 -25.22 0.37 10.21
C ALA A 387 -25.56 -0.95 9.52
N GLU A 388 -26.35 -0.90 8.45
CA GLU A 388 -26.76 -2.04 7.64
C GLU A 388 -25.56 -2.68 6.95
N TYR A 389 -24.67 -1.86 6.36
CA TYR A 389 -23.49 -2.36 5.68
C TYR A 389 -22.45 -2.90 6.69
N VAL A 390 -22.23 -2.23 7.81
CA VAL A 390 -21.42 -2.76 8.92
C VAL A 390 -21.95 -4.12 9.38
N SER A 391 -23.27 -4.26 9.56
CA SER A 391 -23.90 -5.53 9.95
C SER A 391 -23.70 -6.62 8.90
N PHE A 392 -23.80 -6.27 7.62
CA PHE A 392 -23.56 -7.21 6.53
C PHE A 392 -22.11 -7.74 6.57
N VAL A 393 -21.11 -6.85 6.66
CA VAL A 393 -19.70 -7.24 6.69
C VAL A 393 -19.37 -8.05 7.95
N LYS A 394 -19.82 -7.60 9.13
CA LYS A 394 -19.68 -8.34 10.38
C LYS A 394 -20.19 -9.77 10.25
N ASN A 395 -21.44 -9.95 9.79
CA ASN A 395 -22.03 -11.27 9.66
C ASN A 395 -21.30 -12.14 8.64
N LEU A 396 -20.82 -11.55 7.54
CA LEU A 396 -20.02 -12.25 6.53
C LEU A 396 -18.73 -12.80 7.15
N LEU A 397 -17.98 -11.99 7.88
CA LEU A 397 -16.72 -12.39 8.49
C LEU A 397 -16.94 -13.47 9.57
N GLU A 398 -17.88 -13.25 10.49
CA GLU A 398 -18.18 -14.19 11.59
C GLU A 398 -18.68 -15.56 11.08
N SER A 399 -19.56 -15.56 10.07
CA SER A 399 -20.13 -16.81 9.53
C SER A 399 -19.13 -17.63 8.74
N ASN A 400 -17.99 -17.04 8.34
CA ASN A 400 -16.97 -17.72 7.54
C ASN A 400 -15.65 -17.91 8.28
N GLY A 401 -15.62 -17.74 9.62
CA GLY A 401 -14.45 -18.01 10.44
C GLY A 401 -13.28 -17.05 10.13
N VAL A 402 -13.59 -15.78 9.91
CA VAL A 402 -12.58 -14.71 9.79
C VAL A 402 -12.51 -13.97 11.10
N LEU A 403 -11.33 -13.97 11.72
CA LEU A 403 -11.08 -13.17 12.91
C LEU A 403 -11.01 -11.70 12.53
N TRP A 404 -11.78 -10.88 13.25
CA TRP A 404 -11.86 -9.44 12.99
C TRP A 404 -12.02 -8.64 14.28
N GLN A 405 -11.64 -7.38 14.20
CA GLN A 405 -11.81 -6.40 15.27
C GLN A 405 -12.34 -5.08 14.70
N SER A 406 -12.82 -4.20 15.57
CA SER A 406 -13.17 -2.82 15.21
C SER A 406 -12.11 -1.87 15.74
N GLY A 407 -11.75 -0.85 14.96
CA GLY A 407 -10.80 0.18 15.34
C GLY A 407 -11.12 1.54 14.74
N GLU A 408 -10.58 2.58 15.36
CA GLU A 408 -10.54 3.96 14.87
C GLU A 408 -9.08 4.40 14.75
N LEU A 409 -8.79 5.33 13.86
CA LEU A 409 -7.44 5.87 13.64
C LEU A 409 -7.13 6.96 14.69
N GLY A 410 -6.85 6.53 15.93
CA GLY A 410 -6.48 7.41 17.04
C GLY A 410 -7.65 8.10 17.74
N LYS A 411 -7.33 8.95 18.72
CA LYS A 411 -8.32 9.77 19.46
C LYS A 411 -8.95 10.82 18.59
N VAL A 412 -10.21 11.17 18.91
CA VAL A 412 -10.87 12.36 18.38
C VAL A 412 -9.95 13.59 18.58
N ASP A 413 -9.85 14.43 17.57
CA ASP A 413 -8.97 15.62 17.48
C ASP A 413 -7.45 15.35 17.39
N ALA A 414 -6.99 14.12 17.67
CA ALA A 414 -5.56 13.76 17.59
C ALA A 414 -5.24 12.86 16.39
N GLY A 415 -6.18 12.02 15.97
CA GLY A 415 -6.04 11.08 14.88
C GLY A 415 -7.00 11.34 13.72
N GLY A 416 -7.03 10.41 12.79
CA GLY A 416 -7.85 10.43 11.58
C GLY A 416 -7.03 10.74 10.33
N GLY A 417 -7.43 10.12 9.23
CA GLY A 417 -6.86 10.28 7.89
C GLY A 417 -7.92 9.96 6.84
N GLY A 418 -7.68 10.31 5.59
CA GLY A 418 -8.47 9.84 4.46
C GLY A 418 -8.01 8.44 4.05
N THR A 419 -8.88 7.73 3.34
CA THR A 419 -8.59 6.47 2.66
C THR A 419 -9.23 6.50 1.29
N VAL A 420 -8.93 5.52 0.44
CA VAL A 420 -9.57 5.40 -0.87
C VAL A 420 -11.09 5.17 -0.80
N ALA A 421 -11.62 4.78 0.37
CA ALA A 421 -13.04 4.54 0.61
C ALA A 421 -13.95 5.72 0.21
N MET A 422 -13.55 6.95 0.52
CA MET A 422 -14.34 8.14 0.22
C MET A 422 -14.60 8.30 -1.29
N TYR A 423 -13.63 8.03 -2.11
CA TYR A 423 -13.75 8.19 -3.58
C TYR A 423 -14.68 7.15 -4.19
N ILE A 424 -14.67 5.93 -3.65
CA ILE A 424 -15.59 4.87 -4.09
C ILE A 424 -17.02 5.13 -3.56
N ALA A 425 -17.16 5.56 -2.30
CA ALA A 425 -18.45 5.94 -1.74
C ALA A 425 -19.13 7.08 -2.54
N ASN A 426 -18.34 8.04 -3.05
CA ASN A 426 -18.81 9.13 -3.91
C ASN A 426 -19.34 8.64 -5.27
N LEU A 427 -19.08 7.40 -5.65
CA LEU A 427 -19.69 6.73 -6.80
C LEU A 427 -21.02 6.05 -6.45
N ASN A 428 -21.58 6.30 -5.25
CA ASN A 428 -22.81 5.71 -4.73
C ASN A 428 -22.70 4.21 -4.40
N VAL A 429 -21.51 3.74 -4.03
CA VAL A 429 -21.23 2.36 -3.61
C VAL A 429 -21.30 2.27 -2.07
N ASP A 430 -21.83 1.17 -1.52
CA ASP A 430 -21.68 0.85 -0.10
C ASP A 430 -20.24 0.50 0.22
N VAL A 431 -19.53 1.28 1.05
CA VAL A 431 -18.11 1.12 1.36
C VAL A 431 -17.85 1.07 2.86
N ILE A 432 -16.91 0.23 3.27
CA ILE A 432 -16.33 0.21 4.61
C ILE A 432 -14.84 -0.14 4.52
N ASP A 433 -14.01 0.43 5.41
CA ASP A 433 -12.59 0.08 5.48
C ASP A 433 -12.37 -1.24 6.23
N VAL A 434 -11.58 -2.11 5.63
CA VAL A 434 -11.20 -3.43 6.19
C VAL A 434 -9.71 -3.64 5.93
N GLY A 435 -8.87 -3.37 6.94
CA GLY A 435 -7.42 -3.36 6.76
C GLY A 435 -6.64 -4.03 7.88
N VAL A 436 -5.33 -4.06 7.73
CA VAL A 436 -4.40 -4.69 8.67
C VAL A 436 -3.89 -3.67 9.68
N PRO A 437 -3.85 -3.99 11.00
CA PRO A 437 -3.19 -3.14 11.99
C PRO A 437 -1.66 -3.07 11.78
N VAL A 438 -1.11 -1.84 11.71
CA VAL A 438 0.32 -1.58 11.47
C VAL A 438 0.93 -0.80 12.63
N LEU A 439 2.09 -1.23 13.10
CA LEU A 439 2.96 -0.46 14.00
C LEU A 439 4.00 0.33 13.20
N SER A 440 4.35 1.52 13.66
CA SER A 440 5.31 2.40 12.99
C SER A 440 4.91 2.81 11.57
N MET A 441 3.61 2.91 11.29
CA MET A 441 3.06 3.36 10.00
C MET A 441 3.79 4.60 9.45
N HIS A 442 4.04 4.67 8.15
CA HIS A 442 4.81 5.71 7.45
C HIS A 442 6.30 5.82 7.84
N SER A 443 6.84 4.88 8.62
CA SER A 443 8.28 4.85 8.87
C SER A 443 9.02 4.07 7.77
N PRO A 444 10.35 4.21 7.66
CA PRO A 444 11.14 3.39 6.75
C PRO A 444 11.11 1.89 7.05
N TYR A 445 10.60 1.50 8.24
CA TYR A 445 10.47 0.11 8.67
C TYR A 445 9.23 -0.04 9.55
N GLU A 446 8.20 -0.64 9.01
CA GLU A 446 6.89 -0.87 9.61
C GLU A 446 6.77 -2.32 10.09
N ILE A 447 5.82 -2.60 10.97
CA ILE A 447 5.65 -3.95 11.55
C ILE A 447 4.17 -4.34 11.52
N VAL A 448 3.89 -5.57 11.06
CA VAL A 448 2.56 -6.16 11.01
C VAL A 448 2.55 -7.57 11.58
N SER A 449 1.36 -8.07 11.94
CA SER A 449 1.17 -9.46 12.35
C SER A 449 0.96 -10.38 11.15
N LYS A 450 1.56 -11.57 11.18
CA LYS A 450 1.28 -12.64 10.20
C LYS A 450 -0.19 -13.04 10.22
N ILE A 451 -0.78 -13.18 11.40
CA ILE A 451 -2.18 -13.56 11.59
C ILE A 451 -3.11 -12.52 10.97
N ASP A 452 -2.89 -11.24 11.26
CA ASP A 452 -3.76 -10.16 10.77
C ASP A 452 -3.66 -10.04 9.23
N THR A 453 -2.46 -10.23 8.67
CA THR A 453 -2.21 -10.29 7.22
C THR A 453 -2.98 -11.45 6.55
N TYR A 454 -2.94 -12.64 7.15
CA TYR A 454 -3.67 -13.80 6.63
C TYR A 454 -5.19 -13.65 6.79
N MET A 455 -5.67 -13.04 7.88
CA MET A 455 -7.09 -12.76 8.07
C MET A 455 -7.62 -11.72 7.06
N ALA A 456 -6.80 -10.78 6.60
CA ALA A 456 -7.17 -9.90 5.50
C ALA A 456 -7.40 -10.69 4.20
N TYR A 457 -6.52 -11.63 3.85
CA TYR A 457 -6.74 -12.53 2.71
C TYR A 457 -8.06 -13.31 2.84
N LYS A 458 -8.32 -13.90 4.01
CA LYS A 458 -9.59 -14.62 4.24
C LYS A 458 -10.80 -13.69 4.10
N ALA A 459 -10.71 -12.46 4.62
CA ALA A 459 -11.78 -11.47 4.52
C ALA A 459 -12.13 -11.14 3.06
N PHE A 460 -11.13 -10.83 2.23
CA PHE A 460 -11.38 -10.55 0.81
C PHE A 460 -11.88 -11.78 0.06
N LYS A 461 -11.32 -12.95 0.32
CA LYS A 461 -11.76 -14.21 -0.33
C LYS A 461 -13.23 -14.52 -0.05
N VAL A 462 -13.67 -14.42 1.22
CA VAL A 462 -15.09 -14.68 1.56
C VAL A 462 -16.01 -13.60 1.00
N PHE A 463 -15.56 -12.35 0.91
CA PHE A 463 -16.33 -11.26 0.32
C PHE A 463 -16.59 -11.46 -1.18
N PHE A 464 -15.67 -12.08 -1.90
CA PHE A 464 -15.84 -12.40 -3.31
C PHE A 464 -16.68 -13.66 -3.54
N THR A 465 -16.56 -14.66 -2.65
CA THR A 465 -17.09 -16.01 -2.92
C THR A 465 -18.39 -16.31 -2.18
N LYS A 466 -18.79 -15.50 -1.20
CA LYS A 466 -20.02 -15.66 -0.39
C LYS A 466 -20.92 -14.42 -0.50
#